data_61b329c4d33b7927f58e4ab788fbef23
#
_entry.id   61b329c4d33b7927f58e4ab788fbef23
#
_cell.length_a   1.000
_cell.length_b   1.000
_cell.length_c   1.000
_cell.angle_alpha   90.00
_cell.angle_beta   90.00
_cell.angle_gamma   90.00
#
_symmetry.space_group_name_H-M   'P 1'
#
loop_
_entity.id
_entity.type
_entity.pdbx_description
1 polymer ?
#
loop_
_entity_poly.entity_id
_entity_poly.type
_entity_poly.pdbx_seq_one_letter_code
_entity_poly.pdbx_strand_id
1 'polypeptide(L)'
;MAELESIRRMPYSVEAEQAILGTILMDPLRYDDVSFLTPDEFYLPQHQQIFEAITKMFLADRQVDLVTLIDTLTQMGTYTEGDAGKYLKALADLATTASNIGEYAKIVQDKALLRKLIHASQEISENAFSELGDAAEILGKAEQSIAEVTERMAGKEFEHIRDAILRNYDTLLQLKNDPESLMGIRTNYEMLDRILLGLGSGNLVIVGARPGMGKTSFAMNIACNVAKSTKKDVAIFSLEMTTEELSSRMLCSEALLDGKCMRTGRLTDDEWKRLGDAMSALNETEIWIDNTPQITVGMMKSKLRKLKNLGLVVVDHLQLMNGEGNRENRVLEVAQITGSLKVMAKEFGVPVILCSQLSRGTKEQKEGNKKPSLTDLRESGAIEQDADVVLLLHRAEY
;
A
#
# COMPACT_ATOMS: atom_id res chain seq x y z
N MET A 1 6.35 -45.65 -0.78
CA MET A 1 5.87 -44.26 -0.72
C MET A 1 4.55 -44.13 -1.52
N ALA A 2 3.52 -44.86 -1.09
CA ALA A 2 2.21 -44.96 -1.79
C ALA A 2 1.05 -45.02 -0.78
N GLU A 3 1.11 -44.22 0.32
CA GLU A 3 0.08 -44.30 1.39
C GLU A 3 -0.26 -42.96 2.03
N LEU A 4 -0.08 -41.82 1.33
CA LEU A 4 -0.44 -40.49 1.84
C LEU A 4 -1.14 -39.60 0.79
N GLU A 5 -1.85 -40.18 -0.16
CA GLU A 5 -2.94 -39.48 -0.86
C GLU A 5 -4.22 -39.57 -0.02
N SER A 6 -4.20 -39.04 1.19
CA SER A 6 -5.43 -38.62 1.83
C SER A 6 -6.05 -37.57 0.92
N ILE A 7 -7.21 -37.85 0.35
CA ILE A 7 -8.03 -36.93 -0.45
C ILE A 7 -8.10 -35.60 0.31
N ARG A 8 -7.25 -34.62 -0.05
CA ARG A 8 -7.25 -33.30 0.56
C ARG A 8 -8.54 -32.63 0.10
N ARG A 9 -9.56 -32.64 0.95
CA ARG A 9 -10.79 -31.91 0.70
C ARG A 9 -10.55 -30.44 0.86
N MET A 10 -11.11 -29.63 -0.05
CA MET A 10 -11.10 -28.18 0.08
C MET A 10 -11.78 -27.77 1.41
N PRO A 11 -11.29 -26.74 2.12
CA PRO A 11 -11.92 -26.26 3.35
C PRO A 11 -13.32 -25.69 3.08
N TYR A 12 -14.34 -26.15 3.79
CA TYR A 12 -15.73 -25.68 3.69
C TYR A 12 -16.49 -25.91 5.02
N SER A 13 -17.63 -25.24 5.17
CA SER A 13 -18.63 -25.54 6.20
C SER A 13 -20.02 -25.31 5.62
N VAL A 14 -20.64 -26.40 5.19
CA VAL A 14 -22.01 -26.36 4.63
C VAL A 14 -23.01 -25.88 5.67
N GLU A 15 -22.82 -26.26 6.94
CA GLU A 15 -23.69 -25.89 8.04
C GLU A 15 -23.70 -24.37 8.28
N ALA A 16 -22.51 -23.72 8.20
CA ALA A 16 -22.41 -22.27 8.33
C ALA A 16 -23.05 -21.54 7.14
N GLU A 17 -22.84 -22.05 5.90
CA GLU A 17 -23.45 -21.50 4.70
C GLU A 17 -24.98 -21.59 4.75
N GLN A 18 -25.52 -22.75 5.14
CA GLN A 18 -26.95 -22.97 5.29
C GLN A 18 -27.56 -22.09 6.39
N ALA A 19 -26.85 -21.93 7.52
CA ALA A 19 -27.29 -21.05 8.60
C ALA A 19 -27.40 -19.59 8.16
N ILE A 20 -26.43 -19.09 7.38
CA ILE A 20 -26.46 -17.71 6.83
C ILE A 20 -27.65 -17.56 5.92
N LEU A 21 -27.76 -18.38 4.89
CA LEU A 21 -28.82 -18.29 3.88
C LEU A 21 -30.20 -18.45 4.50
N GLY A 22 -30.36 -19.41 5.40
CA GLY A 22 -31.62 -19.65 6.11
C GLY A 22 -32.02 -18.46 6.99
N THR A 23 -31.05 -17.83 7.69
CA THR A 23 -31.30 -16.65 8.52
C THR A 23 -31.77 -15.46 7.69
N ILE A 24 -31.15 -15.21 6.53
CA ILE A 24 -31.57 -14.12 5.62
C ILE A 24 -32.99 -14.38 5.07
N LEU A 25 -33.32 -15.64 4.76
CA LEU A 25 -34.67 -16.02 4.28
C LEU A 25 -35.75 -15.81 5.34
N MET A 26 -35.42 -15.95 6.62
CA MET A 26 -36.35 -15.75 7.73
C MET A 26 -36.44 -14.28 8.15
N ASP A 27 -35.33 -13.57 8.12
CA ASP A 27 -35.23 -12.15 8.46
C ASP A 27 -34.29 -11.44 7.46
N PRO A 28 -34.85 -10.89 6.37
CA PRO A 28 -34.06 -10.23 5.33
C PRO A 28 -33.20 -9.07 5.84
N LEU A 29 -33.55 -8.40 6.94
CA LEU A 29 -32.75 -7.31 7.52
C LEU A 29 -31.39 -7.78 8.02
N ARG A 30 -31.24 -9.08 8.26
CA ARG A 30 -29.96 -9.69 8.65
C ARG A 30 -28.94 -9.78 7.51
N TYR A 31 -29.32 -9.47 6.28
CA TYR A 31 -28.38 -9.38 5.18
C TYR A 31 -27.31 -8.32 5.45
N ASP A 32 -27.65 -7.22 6.10
CA ASP A 32 -26.68 -6.16 6.42
C ASP A 32 -25.53 -6.68 7.29
N ASP A 33 -25.80 -7.64 8.20
CA ASP A 33 -24.77 -8.24 9.07
C ASP A 33 -23.74 -9.09 8.30
N VAL A 34 -24.04 -9.48 7.05
CA VAL A 34 -23.21 -10.35 6.21
C VAL A 34 -22.98 -9.78 4.80
N SER A 35 -23.34 -8.53 4.56
CA SER A 35 -23.21 -7.86 3.26
C SER A 35 -21.77 -7.74 2.76
N PHE A 36 -20.79 -7.94 3.63
CA PHE A 36 -19.37 -8.00 3.30
C PHE A 36 -18.95 -9.31 2.61
N LEU A 37 -19.77 -10.37 2.71
CA LEU A 37 -19.52 -11.64 2.01
C LEU A 37 -19.79 -11.48 0.51
N THR A 38 -19.01 -12.22 -0.28
CA THR A 38 -19.21 -12.33 -1.72
C THR A 38 -19.69 -13.73 -2.11
N PRO A 39 -20.44 -13.89 -3.22
CA PRO A 39 -20.95 -15.20 -3.62
C PRO A 39 -19.87 -16.26 -3.78
N ASP A 40 -18.66 -15.89 -4.25
CA ASP A 40 -17.50 -16.77 -4.44
C ASP A 40 -16.92 -17.31 -3.12
N GLU A 41 -17.28 -16.73 -1.98
CA GLU A 41 -16.85 -17.21 -0.66
C GLU A 41 -17.65 -18.43 -0.17
N PHE A 42 -18.81 -18.71 -0.75
CA PHE A 42 -19.54 -19.94 -0.51
C PHE A 42 -18.89 -21.11 -1.27
N TYR A 43 -18.92 -22.28 -0.67
CA TYR A 43 -18.33 -23.51 -1.27
C TYR A 43 -19.26 -24.17 -2.27
N LEU A 44 -20.55 -24.31 -1.89
CA LEU A 44 -21.52 -24.95 -2.75
C LEU A 44 -22.00 -24.00 -3.86
N PRO A 45 -21.91 -24.40 -5.13
CA PRO A 45 -22.41 -23.59 -6.26
C PRO A 45 -23.86 -23.13 -6.09
N GLN A 46 -24.68 -23.98 -5.47
CA GLN A 46 -26.08 -23.66 -5.16
C GLN A 46 -26.18 -22.47 -4.17
N HIS A 47 -25.34 -22.46 -3.13
CA HIS A 47 -25.31 -21.38 -2.15
C HIS A 47 -24.77 -20.08 -2.74
N GLN A 48 -23.75 -20.17 -3.60
CA GLN A 48 -23.23 -19.02 -4.35
C GLN A 48 -24.35 -18.32 -5.13
N GLN A 49 -25.14 -19.09 -5.86
CA GLN A 49 -26.23 -18.60 -6.70
C GLN A 49 -27.37 -18.00 -5.87
N ILE A 50 -27.72 -18.63 -4.75
CA ILE A 50 -28.74 -18.12 -3.84
C ILE A 50 -28.28 -16.78 -3.24
N PHE A 51 -27.03 -16.71 -2.76
CA PHE A 51 -26.49 -15.47 -2.19
C PHE A 51 -26.36 -14.38 -3.25
N GLU A 52 -25.96 -14.71 -4.49
CA GLU A 52 -25.91 -13.76 -5.61
C GLU A 52 -27.30 -13.19 -5.94
N ALA A 53 -28.33 -14.06 -5.95
CA ALA A 53 -29.71 -13.61 -6.19
C ALA A 53 -30.19 -12.67 -5.07
N ILE A 54 -29.93 -13.03 -3.81
CA ILE A 54 -30.24 -12.19 -2.64
C ILE A 54 -29.54 -10.84 -2.78
N THR A 55 -28.24 -10.82 -3.07
CA THR A 55 -27.45 -9.59 -3.24
C THR A 55 -28.02 -8.70 -4.34
N LYS A 56 -28.36 -9.27 -5.51
CA LYS A 56 -28.98 -8.54 -6.62
C LYS A 56 -30.34 -7.93 -6.24
N MET A 57 -31.15 -8.64 -5.45
CA MET A 57 -32.44 -8.14 -4.99
C MET A 57 -32.27 -6.96 -4.02
N PHE A 58 -31.34 -7.04 -3.07
CA PHE A 58 -31.00 -5.94 -2.18
C PHE A 58 -30.49 -4.71 -2.91
N LEU A 59 -29.56 -4.89 -3.86
CA LEU A 59 -29.04 -3.79 -4.67
C LEU A 59 -30.13 -3.12 -5.55
N ALA A 60 -31.18 -3.85 -5.90
CA ALA A 60 -32.31 -3.35 -6.66
C ALA A 60 -33.48 -2.83 -5.77
N ASP A 61 -33.27 -2.73 -4.46
CA ASP A 61 -34.29 -2.33 -3.45
C ASP A 61 -35.58 -3.17 -3.55
N ARG A 62 -35.43 -4.48 -3.84
CA ARG A 62 -36.52 -5.44 -3.94
C ARG A 62 -36.66 -6.23 -2.64
N GLN A 63 -37.88 -6.45 -2.19
CA GLN A 63 -38.14 -7.32 -1.03
C GLN A 63 -37.67 -8.75 -1.30
N VAL A 64 -36.92 -9.32 -0.35
CA VAL A 64 -36.48 -10.71 -0.39
C VAL A 64 -37.48 -11.55 0.35
N ASP A 65 -38.25 -12.36 -0.37
CA ASP A 65 -39.10 -13.43 0.16
C ASP A 65 -38.94 -14.69 -0.69
N LEU A 66 -39.50 -15.82 -0.19
CA LEU A 66 -39.37 -17.09 -0.88
C LEU A 66 -39.88 -17.08 -2.33
N VAL A 67 -40.95 -16.34 -2.62
CA VAL A 67 -41.56 -16.33 -3.95
C VAL A 67 -40.72 -15.50 -4.91
N THR A 68 -40.32 -14.29 -4.49
CA THR A 68 -39.51 -13.38 -5.31
C THR A 68 -38.10 -13.92 -5.54
N LEU A 69 -37.53 -14.66 -4.57
CA LEU A 69 -36.25 -15.31 -4.73
C LEU A 69 -36.31 -16.49 -5.71
N ILE A 70 -37.36 -17.32 -5.66
CA ILE A 70 -37.57 -18.42 -6.60
C ILE A 70 -37.68 -17.86 -8.04
N ASP A 71 -38.47 -16.79 -8.23
CA ASP A 71 -38.60 -16.14 -9.53
C ASP A 71 -37.24 -15.64 -10.02
N THR A 72 -36.47 -14.97 -9.17
CA THR A 72 -35.12 -14.47 -9.53
C THR A 72 -34.16 -15.59 -9.89
N LEU A 73 -34.13 -16.69 -9.12
CA LEU A 73 -33.29 -17.86 -9.41
C LEU A 73 -33.70 -18.57 -10.71
N THR A 74 -35.01 -18.61 -11.00
CA THR A 74 -35.53 -19.16 -12.25
C THR A 74 -35.12 -18.30 -13.44
N GLN A 75 -35.19 -16.96 -13.32
CA GLN A 75 -34.74 -16.02 -14.36
C GLN A 75 -33.22 -16.11 -14.60
N MET A 76 -32.43 -16.43 -13.57
CA MET A 76 -31.01 -16.69 -13.71
C MET A 76 -30.68 -18.05 -14.37
N GLY A 77 -31.69 -18.88 -14.63
CA GLY A 77 -31.56 -20.17 -15.29
C GLY A 77 -30.91 -21.27 -14.43
N THR A 78 -30.87 -21.08 -13.14
CA THR A 78 -30.11 -21.92 -12.20
C THR A 78 -30.92 -23.06 -11.61
N TYR A 79 -32.22 -22.88 -11.46
CA TYR A 79 -33.14 -23.84 -10.85
C TYR A 79 -34.41 -24.02 -11.65
N THR A 80 -34.97 -25.25 -11.59
CA THR A 80 -36.37 -25.45 -11.96
C THR A 80 -37.28 -25.07 -10.79
N GLU A 81 -38.45 -24.50 -11.08
CA GLU A 81 -39.38 -23.92 -10.11
C GLU A 81 -39.73 -24.85 -8.94
N GLY A 82 -39.77 -26.18 -9.20
CA GLY A 82 -40.11 -27.18 -8.19
C GLY A 82 -38.98 -27.57 -7.23
N ASP A 83 -37.72 -27.49 -7.64
CA ASP A 83 -36.58 -27.93 -6.83
C ASP A 83 -36.04 -26.80 -5.95
N ALA A 84 -36.06 -25.56 -6.45
CA ALA A 84 -35.68 -24.38 -5.69
C ALA A 84 -36.54 -24.20 -4.43
N GLY A 85 -37.87 -24.32 -4.54
CA GLY A 85 -38.78 -24.13 -3.42
C GLY A 85 -38.58 -25.09 -2.27
N LYS A 86 -38.29 -26.37 -2.57
CA LYS A 86 -38.02 -27.38 -1.53
C LYS A 86 -36.73 -27.10 -0.79
N TYR A 87 -35.68 -26.71 -1.50
CA TYR A 87 -34.40 -26.45 -0.89
C TYR A 87 -34.39 -25.17 -0.06
N LEU A 88 -34.95 -24.09 -0.57
CA LEU A 88 -35.08 -22.82 0.17
C LEU A 88 -35.93 -22.99 1.44
N LYS A 89 -37.01 -23.77 1.37
CA LYS A 89 -37.82 -24.08 2.56
C LYS A 89 -37.00 -24.85 3.61
N ALA A 90 -36.23 -25.86 3.18
CA ALA A 90 -35.35 -26.58 4.07
C ALA A 90 -34.28 -25.70 4.72
N LEU A 91 -33.72 -24.72 4.00
CA LEU A 91 -32.78 -23.74 4.55
C LEU A 91 -33.46 -22.85 5.61
N ALA A 92 -34.68 -22.37 5.35
CA ALA A 92 -35.44 -21.56 6.29
C ALA A 92 -35.78 -22.32 7.56
N ASP A 93 -36.14 -23.62 7.45
CA ASP A 93 -36.44 -24.48 8.59
C ASP A 93 -35.19 -24.74 9.47
N LEU A 94 -33.99 -24.78 8.90
CA LEU A 94 -32.71 -24.90 9.64
C LEU A 94 -32.34 -23.67 10.44
N ALA A 95 -32.80 -22.49 10.01
CA ALA A 95 -32.42 -21.19 10.61
C ALA A 95 -33.04 -20.88 11.96
N THR A 96 -34.04 -21.68 12.44
CA THR A 96 -34.75 -21.42 13.69
C THR A 96 -33.86 -21.43 14.95
N THR A 97 -32.58 -21.80 14.81
CA THR A 97 -31.58 -21.84 15.90
C THR A 97 -30.41 -20.90 15.72
N ALA A 98 -30.35 -20.13 14.61
CA ALA A 98 -29.17 -19.34 14.24
C ALA A 98 -29.26 -17.91 14.78
N SER A 99 -28.93 -17.70 16.05
CA SER A 99 -28.88 -16.35 16.67
C SER A 99 -27.62 -15.56 16.34
N ASN A 100 -26.59 -16.16 15.72
CA ASN A 100 -25.25 -15.56 15.58
C ASN A 100 -24.71 -15.61 14.13
N ILE A 101 -25.42 -14.93 13.21
CA ILE A 101 -25.09 -14.93 11.77
C ILE A 101 -23.66 -14.43 11.49
N GLY A 102 -23.17 -13.44 12.26
CA GLY A 102 -21.82 -12.89 12.09
C GLY A 102 -20.71 -13.92 12.36
N GLU A 103 -20.87 -14.82 13.32
CA GLU A 103 -19.89 -15.88 13.57
C GLU A 103 -19.89 -16.92 12.43
N TYR A 104 -21.05 -17.26 11.88
CA TYR A 104 -21.13 -18.14 10.71
C TYR A 104 -20.50 -17.49 9.47
N ALA A 105 -20.70 -16.17 9.28
CA ALA A 105 -20.07 -15.42 8.22
C ALA A 105 -18.54 -15.46 8.31
N LYS A 106 -17.98 -15.30 9.50
CA LYS A 106 -16.54 -15.47 9.76
C LYS A 106 -16.05 -16.88 9.38
N ILE A 107 -16.79 -17.93 9.76
CA ILE A 107 -16.42 -19.30 9.42
C ILE A 107 -16.36 -19.47 7.89
N VAL A 108 -17.36 -18.96 7.15
CA VAL A 108 -17.41 -19.03 5.69
C VAL A 108 -16.23 -18.26 5.09
N GLN A 109 -15.95 -17.06 5.57
CA GLN A 109 -14.85 -16.22 5.13
C GLN A 109 -13.48 -16.90 5.36
N ASP A 110 -13.25 -17.47 6.56
CA ASP A 110 -12.01 -18.17 6.87
C ASP A 110 -11.81 -19.39 5.95
N LYS A 111 -12.88 -20.16 5.68
CA LYS A 111 -12.79 -21.29 4.77
C LYS A 111 -12.56 -20.86 3.32
N ALA A 112 -13.18 -19.78 2.88
CA ALA A 112 -12.95 -19.18 1.57
C ALA A 112 -11.50 -18.70 1.41
N LEU A 113 -10.96 -18.05 2.43
CA LEU A 113 -9.57 -17.62 2.46
C LEU A 113 -8.59 -18.79 2.30
N LEU A 114 -8.82 -19.88 3.05
CA LEU A 114 -7.98 -21.08 2.93
C LEU A 114 -8.07 -21.70 1.53
N ARG A 115 -9.23 -21.66 0.87
CA ARG A 115 -9.37 -22.10 -0.53
C ARG A 115 -8.59 -21.21 -1.48
N LYS A 116 -8.70 -19.88 -1.33
CA LYS A 116 -7.94 -18.92 -2.15
C LYS A 116 -6.43 -19.13 -1.98
N LEU A 117 -5.96 -19.38 -0.75
CA LEU A 117 -4.56 -19.68 -0.47
C LEU A 117 -4.10 -20.99 -1.13
N ILE A 118 -4.94 -22.04 -1.10
CA ILE A 118 -4.66 -23.31 -1.77
C ILE A 118 -4.55 -23.10 -3.30
N HIS A 119 -5.49 -22.36 -3.90
CA HIS A 119 -5.44 -22.05 -5.33
C HIS A 119 -4.19 -21.24 -5.70
N ALA A 120 -3.87 -20.18 -4.96
CA ALA A 120 -2.65 -19.41 -5.19
C ALA A 120 -1.38 -20.29 -5.10
N SER A 121 -1.33 -21.19 -4.10
CA SER A 121 -0.21 -22.12 -3.94
C SER A 121 -0.09 -23.11 -5.09
N GLN A 122 -1.21 -23.58 -5.65
CA GLN A 122 -1.23 -24.46 -6.81
C GLN A 122 -0.74 -23.72 -8.05
N GLU A 123 -1.25 -22.52 -8.30
CA GLU A 123 -0.83 -21.66 -9.41
C GLU A 123 0.67 -21.33 -9.36
N ILE A 124 1.18 -20.99 -8.15
CA ILE A 124 2.61 -20.75 -7.93
C ILE A 124 3.43 -22.01 -8.26
N SER A 125 2.96 -23.18 -7.81
CA SER A 125 3.64 -24.45 -8.12
C SER A 125 3.63 -24.78 -9.60
N GLU A 126 2.50 -24.61 -10.29
CA GLU A 126 2.37 -24.85 -11.73
C GLU A 126 3.28 -23.90 -12.55
N ASN A 127 3.31 -22.61 -12.18
CA ASN A 127 4.19 -21.63 -12.82
C ASN A 127 5.67 -21.98 -12.62
N ALA A 128 6.04 -22.46 -11.41
CA ALA A 128 7.41 -22.88 -11.13
C ALA A 128 7.82 -24.16 -11.90
N PHE A 129 6.90 -25.13 -12.02
CA PHE A 129 7.16 -26.36 -12.77
C PHE A 129 7.18 -26.16 -14.30
N SER A 130 6.48 -25.15 -14.81
CA SER A 130 6.44 -24.86 -16.24
C SER A 130 7.75 -24.32 -16.79
N GLU A 131 8.63 -23.77 -15.93
CA GLU A 131 9.90 -23.12 -16.29
C GLU A 131 9.75 -22.03 -17.40
N LEU A 132 8.53 -21.50 -17.59
CA LEU A 132 8.22 -20.50 -18.60
C LEU A 132 8.50 -19.10 -18.05
N GLY A 133 9.71 -18.57 -18.25
CA GLY A 133 10.13 -17.24 -17.85
C GLY A 133 11.38 -17.23 -16.98
N ASP A 134 11.83 -16.03 -16.62
CA ASP A 134 12.94 -15.86 -15.67
C ASP A 134 12.46 -16.15 -14.23
N ALA A 135 13.32 -16.76 -13.42
CA ALA A 135 13.03 -17.08 -12.02
C ALA A 135 12.58 -15.85 -11.21
N ALA A 136 13.11 -14.66 -11.52
CA ALA A 136 12.70 -13.41 -10.89
C ALA A 136 11.26 -13.01 -11.28
N GLU A 137 10.83 -13.26 -12.51
CA GLU A 137 9.47 -12.99 -12.97
C GLU A 137 8.46 -13.94 -12.32
N ILE A 138 8.79 -15.23 -12.23
CA ILE A 138 7.96 -16.24 -11.55
C ILE A 138 7.81 -15.89 -10.06
N LEU A 139 8.90 -15.47 -9.41
CA LEU A 139 8.86 -15.04 -8.01
C LEU A 139 7.98 -13.80 -7.83
N GLY A 140 8.08 -12.81 -8.72
CA GLY A 140 7.24 -11.61 -8.67
C GLY A 140 5.74 -11.93 -8.80
N LYS A 141 5.37 -12.85 -9.70
CA LYS A 141 3.97 -13.33 -9.84
C LYS A 141 3.50 -14.06 -8.59
N ALA A 142 4.36 -14.88 -7.97
CA ALA A 142 4.04 -15.58 -6.73
C ALA A 142 3.80 -14.61 -5.57
N GLU A 143 4.64 -13.59 -5.41
CA GLU A 143 4.46 -12.52 -4.41
C GLU A 143 3.15 -11.76 -4.64
N GLN A 144 2.81 -11.46 -5.88
CA GLN A 144 1.57 -10.78 -6.24
C GLN A 144 0.34 -11.64 -5.90
N SER A 145 0.32 -12.93 -6.27
CA SER A 145 -0.80 -13.84 -5.98
C SER A 145 -1.05 -13.97 -4.47
N ILE A 146 0.02 -14.02 -3.65
CA ILE A 146 -0.10 -14.05 -2.19
C ILE A 146 -0.61 -12.70 -1.66
N ALA A 147 -0.12 -11.58 -2.19
CA ALA A 147 -0.55 -10.24 -1.79
C ALA A 147 -2.05 -10.03 -2.05
N GLU A 148 -2.57 -10.44 -3.20
CA GLU A 148 -4.00 -10.36 -3.56
C GLU A 148 -4.89 -11.12 -2.57
N VAL A 149 -4.44 -12.30 -2.09
CA VAL A 149 -5.14 -13.06 -1.04
C VAL A 149 -5.16 -12.29 0.28
N THR A 150 -4.08 -11.58 0.61
CA THR A 150 -3.93 -10.84 1.87
C THR A 150 -4.65 -9.49 1.86
N GLU A 151 -4.63 -8.76 0.74
CA GLU A 151 -5.25 -7.43 0.63
C GLU A 151 -6.78 -7.46 0.79
N ARG A 152 -7.43 -8.54 0.35
CA ARG A 152 -8.88 -8.72 0.55
C ARG A 152 -9.29 -8.91 2.02
N MET A 153 -8.36 -9.33 2.89
CA MET A 153 -8.60 -9.37 4.34
C MET A 153 -8.56 -7.99 5.00
N ALA A 154 -7.90 -7.04 4.38
CA ALA A 154 -7.71 -5.68 4.92
C ALA A 154 -8.84 -4.72 4.54
N GLY A 155 -9.95 -5.19 3.99
CA GLY A 155 -11.15 -4.41 3.73
C GLY A 155 -11.56 -3.69 5.02
N LYS A 156 -11.22 -2.39 5.15
CA LYS A 156 -11.68 -1.59 6.28
C LYS A 156 -13.18 -1.44 6.14
N GLU A 157 -13.91 -1.99 7.09
CA GLU A 157 -15.32 -1.69 7.28
C GLU A 157 -15.52 -0.19 7.42
N PHE A 158 -16.74 0.29 7.06
CA PHE A 158 -17.11 1.66 7.35
C PHE A 158 -16.96 1.93 8.84
N GLU A 159 -16.16 2.91 9.18
CA GLU A 159 -16.02 3.33 10.56
C GLU A 159 -17.06 4.39 10.90
N HIS A 160 -17.76 4.21 12.01
CA HIS A 160 -18.72 5.22 12.44
C HIS A 160 -17.99 6.50 12.89
N ILE A 161 -18.49 7.65 12.45
CA ILE A 161 -17.86 8.97 12.74
C ILE A 161 -17.66 9.21 14.24
N ARG A 162 -18.51 8.64 15.10
CA ARG A 162 -18.38 8.73 16.57
C ARG A 162 -17.03 8.24 17.04
N ASP A 163 -16.57 7.09 16.54
CA ASP A 163 -15.33 6.45 16.97
C ASP A 163 -14.11 7.26 16.49
N ALA A 164 -14.19 7.81 15.27
CA ALA A 164 -13.20 8.75 14.77
C ALA A 164 -13.13 10.06 15.59
N ILE A 165 -14.29 10.60 16.01
CA ILE A 165 -14.35 11.79 16.86
C ILE A 165 -13.72 11.53 18.24
N LEU A 166 -14.01 10.38 18.85
CA LEU A 166 -13.44 10.02 20.16
C LEU A 166 -11.92 9.94 20.08
N ARG A 167 -11.37 9.25 19.06
CA ARG A 167 -9.91 9.21 18.86
C ARG A 167 -9.30 10.58 18.60
N ASN A 168 -9.97 11.43 17.81
CA ASN A 168 -9.51 12.80 17.59
C ASN A 168 -9.51 13.62 18.89
N TYR A 169 -10.53 13.44 19.74
CA TYR A 169 -10.59 14.11 21.03
C TYR A 169 -9.45 13.68 21.97
N ASP A 170 -9.18 12.37 22.05
CA ASP A 170 -8.05 11.85 22.83
C ASP A 170 -6.71 12.39 22.30
N THR A 171 -6.55 12.46 20.98
CA THR A 171 -5.41 13.07 20.30
C THR A 171 -5.24 14.54 20.67
N LEU A 172 -6.33 15.31 20.70
CA LEU A 172 -6.30 16.73 21.11
C LEU A 172 -5.96 16.90 22.60
N LEU A 173 -6.41 16.00 23.46
CA LEU A 173 -6.03 16.00 24.88
C LEU A 173 -4.53 15.70 25.07
N GLN A 174 -3.98 14.78 24.32
CA GLN A 174 -2.54 14.50 24.31
C GLN A 174 -1.75 15.71 23.83
N LEU A 175 -2.14 16.35 22.71
CA LEU A 175 -1.52 17.57 22.19
C LEU A 175 -1.55 18.73 23.20
N LYS A 176 -2.61 18.85 24.00
CA LYS A 176 -2.70 19.87 25.06
C LYS A 176 -1.65 19.64 26.14
N ASN A 177 -1.34 18.39 26.47
CA ASN A 177 -0.41 18.03 27.54
C ASN A 177 1.04 17.99 27.04
N ASP A 178 1.25 17.56 25.80
CA ASP A 178 2.53 17.51 25.12
C ASP A 178 2.35 17.89 23.63
N PRO A 179 2.51 19.19 23.29
CA PRO A 179 2.35 19.67 21.91
C PRO A 179 3.31 19.05 20.91
N GLU A 180 4.40 18.45 21.37
CA GLU A 180 5.41 17.83 20.48
C GLU A 180 5.15 16.35 20.22
N SER A 181 4.38 15.67 21.06
CA SER A 181 4.16 14.21 21.01
C SER A 181 3.44 13.70 19.74
N LEU A 182 2.65 14.56 19.11
CA LEU A 182 1.84 14.20 17.92
C LEU A 182 2.24 14.99 16.67
N MET A 183 3.32 15.73 16.71
CA MET A 183 3.92 16.27 15.50
C MET A 183 4.36 15.11 14.60
N GLY A 184 4.18 15.30 13.29
CA GLY A 184 4.75 14.39 12.30
C GLY A 184 6.27 14.24 12.47
N ILE A 185 6.87 13.34 11.72
CA ILE A 185 8.31 13.11 11.79
C ILE A 185 9.05 14.41 11.42
N ARG A 186 9.87 14.93 12.33
CA ARG A 186 10.64 16.17 12.11
C ARG A 186 11.72 15.97 11.06
N THR A 187 11.80 16.91 10.13
CA THR A 187 12.86 16.94 9.12
C THR A 187 14.19 17.48 9.68
N ASN A 188 14.14 18.11 10.84
CA ASN A 188 15.20 18.90 11.47
C ASN A 188 15.65 20.13 10.64
N TYR A 189 14.80 20.57 9.73
CA TYR A 189 14.86 21.90 9.14
C TYR A 189 13.82 22.77 9.85
N GLU A 190 14.26 23.60 10.79
CA GLU A 190 13.38 24.33 11.72
C GLU A 190 12.24 25.09 11.02
N MET A 191 12.57 25.84 9.94
CA MET A 191 11.58 26.60 9.19
C MET A 191 10.58 25.69 8.46
N LEU A 192 11.04 24.55 7.94
CA LEU A 192 10.19 23.60 7.27
C LEU A 192 9.27 22.89 8.26
N ASP A 193 9.82 22.47 9.39
CA ASP A 193 9.05 21.80 10.47
C ASP A 193 8.02 22.75 11.10
N ARG A 194 8.31 24.05 11.17
CA ARG A 194 7.34 25.07 11.62
C ARG A 194 6.14 25.20 10.67
N ILE A 195 6.37 25.05 9.36
CA ILE A 195 5.30 25.16 8.34
C ILE A 195 4.50 23.86 8.24
N LEU A 196 5.19 22.71 8.21
CA LEU A 196 4.58 21.40 7.97
C LEU A 196 4.07 20.72 9.24
N LEU A 197 4.52 21.16 10.43
CA LEU A 197 4.34 20.46 11.73
C LEU A 197 4.92 19.04 11.67
N GLY A 198 6.01 18.85 10.92
CA GLY A 198 6.63 17.57 10.61
C GLY A 198 5.98 16.86 9.40
N LEU A 199 6.56 15.74 9.00
CA LEU A 199 6.05 14.88 7.93
C LEU A 199 4.96 13.97 8.51
N GLY A 200 3.72 14.14 8.03
CA GLY A 200 2.57 13.37 8.51
C GLY A 200 2.61 11.90 8.09
N SER A 201 2.09 11.04 8.95
CA SER A 201 1.90 9.62 8.64
C SER A 201 1.01 9.46 7.40
N GLY A 202 1.43 8.64 6.45
CA GLY A 202 0.71 8.39 5.20
C GLY A 202 0.79 9.53 4.18
N ASN A 203 1.63 10.55 4.39
CA ASN A 203 1.81 11.65 3.44
C ASN A 203 2.76 11.26 2.30
N LEU A 204 2.38 11.66 1.08
CA LEU A 204 3.25 11.67 -0.09
C LEU A 204 3.81 13.09 -0.26
N VAL A 205 5.12 13.25 -0.03
CA VAL A 205 5.85 14.52 -0.12
C VAL A 205 6.70 14.52 -1.39
N ILE A 206 6.41 15.42 -2.30
CA ILE A 206 7.16 15.57 -3.54
C ILE A 206 8.28 16.60 -3.36
N VAL A 207 9.51 16.23 -3.69
CA VAL A 207 10.64 17.16 -3.77
C VAL A 207 10.97 17.40 -5.25
N GLY A 208 10.54 18.53 -5.77
CA GLY A 208 10.74 18.95 -7.16
C GLY A 208 11.94 19.88 -7.30
N ALA A 209 12.84 19.59 -8.25
CA ALA A 209 13.97 20.46 -8.53
C ALA A 209 14.45 20.33 -10.00
N ARG A 210 15.09 21.39 -10.52
CA ARG A 210 15.88 21.28 -11.74
C ARG A 210 17.16 20.46 -11.49
N PRO A 211 17.77 19.85 -12.51
CA PRO A 211 19.04 19.15 -12.36
C PRO A 211 20.09 20.04 -11.68
N GLY A 212 20.88 19.46 -10.77
CA GLY A 212 21.95 20.16 -10.06
C GLY A 212 21.53 21.07 -8.90
N MET A 213 20.24 21.25 -8.62
CA MET A 213 19.75 22.11 -7.52
C MET A 213 19.85 21.48 -6.12
N GLY A 214 20.30 20.23 -6.02
CA GLY A 214 20.53 19.56 -4.72
C GLY A 214 19.35 18.75 -4.20
N LYS A 215 18.41 18.30 -5.07
CA LYS A 215 17.26 17.47 -4.74
C LYS A 215 17.63 16.24 -3.89
N THR A 216 18.50 15.40 -4.43
CA THR A 216 19.01 14.18 -3.76
C THR A 216 19.67 14.53 -2.41
N SER A 217 20.52 15.54 -2.36
CA SER A 217 21.21 15.95 -1.13
C SER A 217 20.22 16.41 -0.05
N PHE A 218 19.19 17.15 -0.44
CA PHE A 218 18.14 17.59 0.49
C PHE A 218 17.34 16.40 1.06
N ALA A 219 16.91 15.48 0.20
CA ALA A 219 16.19 14.28 0.62
C ALA A 219 17.05 13.38 1.51
N MET A 220 18.34 13.19 1.19
CA MET A 220 19.26 12.40 1.99
C MET A 220 19.54 13.04 3.36
N ASN A 221 19.65 14.36 3.45
CA ASN A 221 19.81 15.05 4.73
C ASN A 221 18.58 14.88 5.61
N ILE A 222 17.36 14.95 5.05
CA ILE A 222 16.15 14.61 5.81
C ILE A 222 16.20 13.16 6.29
N ALA A 223 16.57 12.21 5.42
CA ALA A 223 16.70 10.80 5.77
C ALA A 223 17.67 10.58 6.95
N CYS A 224 18.87 11.18 6.90
CA CYS A 224 19.85 11.12 7.99
C CYS A 224 19.33 11.75 9.28
N ASN A 225 18.69 12.92 9.17
CA ASN A 225 18.14 13.62 10.32
C ASN A 225 17.05 12.78 11.01
N VAL A 226 16.12 12.22 10.23
CA VAL A 226 15.05 11.36 10.73
C VAL A 226 15.61 10.11 11.40
N ALA A 227 16.54 9.40 10.75
CA ALA A 227 17.14 8.19 11.31
C ALA A 227 17.85 8.47 12.66
N LYS A 228 18.61 9.58 12.75
CA LYS A 228 19.29 10.00 13.98
C LYS A 228 18.35 10.38 15.10
N SER A 229 17.31 11.15 14.80
CA SER A 229 16.42 11.72 15.81
C SER A 229 15.35 10.73 16.30
N THR A 230 14.84 9.86 15.42
CA THR A 230 13.74 8.95 15.76
C THR A 230 14.18 7.53 16.09
N LYS A 231 15.40 7.14 15.69
CA LYS A 231 15.91 5.75 15.78
C LYS A 231 14.97 4.74 15.05
N LYS A 232 14.26 5.21 14.03
CA LYS A 232 13.42 4.37 13.18
C LYS A 232 14.16 3.99 11.91
N ASP A 233 13.70 2.90 11.29
CA ASP A 233 14.18 2.47 9.99
C ASP A 233 13.85 3.52 8.92
N VAL A 234 14.83 3.92 8.13
CA VAL A 234 14.67 4.80 6.97
C VAL A 234 15.05 4.03 5.72
N ALA A 235 14.09 3.80 4.83
CA ALA A 235 14.32 3.10 3.58
C ALA A 235 14.55 4.11 2.44
N ILE A 236 15.63 3.92 1.67
CA ILE A 236 15.99 4.77 0.53
C ILE A 236 16.07 3.90 -0.71
N PHE A 237 15.20 4.18 -1.68
CA PHE A 237 15.26 3.59 -3.01
C PHE A 237 15.96 4.57 -3.95
N SER A 238 17.21 4.25 -4.29
CA SER A 238 18.06 5.07 -5.17
C SER A 238 18.14 4.44 -6.54
N LEU A 239 17.49 5.06 -7.52
CA LEU A 239 17.46 4.57 -8.89
C LEU A 239 18.51 5.23 -9.80
N GLU A 240 19.13 6.33 -9.34
CA GLU A 240 20.14 7.08 -10.10
C GLU A 240 21.56 6.80 -9.60
N MET A 241 21.72 6.59 -8.31
CA MET A 241 23.05 6.53 -7.67
C MET A 241 23.28 5.18 -7.00
N THR A 242 24.55 4.74 -6.99
CA THR A 242 24.94 3.54 -6.25
C THR A 242 24.94 3.77 -4.74
N THR A 243 24.89 2.68 -3.97
CA THR A 243 24.96 2.72 -2.49
C THR A 243 26.25 3.42 -2.01
N GLU A 244 27.38 3.16 -2.69
CA GLU A 244 28.68 3.74 -2.36
C GLU A 244 28.70 5.27 -2.61
N GLU A 245 28.10 5.73 -3.69
CA GLU A 245 28.00 7.16 -3.98
C GLU A 245 27.12 7.88 -2.97
N LEU A 246 25.98 7.29 -2.59
CA LEU A 246 25.08 7.87 -1.58
C LEU A 246 25.74 7.90 -0.20
N SER A 247 26.34 6.78 0.25
CA SER A 247 27.02 6.70 1.54
C SER A 247 28.16 7.71 1.62
N SER A 248 28.94 7.86 0.53
CA SER A 248 29.99 8.86 0.45
C SER A 248 29.45 10.29 0.58
N ARG A 249 28.31 10.62 -0.06
CA ARG A 249 27.68 11.94 0.07
C ARG A 249 27.14 12.18 1.48
N MET A 250 26.52 11.19 2.09
CA MET A 250 26.04 11.28 3.48
C MET A 250 27.20 11.52 4.45
N LEU A 251 28.30 10.79 4.30
CA LEU A 251 29.51 10.99 5.10
C LEU A 251 30.10 12.38 4.92
N CYS A 252 30.22 12.87 3.67
CA CYS A 252 30.71 14.22 3.40
C CYS A 252 29.81 15.29 4.04
N SER A 253 28.49 15.10 3.96
CA SER A 253 27.53 16.03 4.56
C SER A 253 27.64 16.06 6.08
N GLU A 254 27.73 14.89 6.71
CA GLU A 254 27.85 14.75 8.16
C GLU A 254 29.18 15.29 8.70
N ALA A 255 30.28 14.97 8.03
CA ALA A 255 31.61 15.41 8.39
C ALA A 255 31.92 16.87 7.99
N LEU A 256 31.02 17.54 7.25
CA LEU A 256 31.25 18.86 6.65
C LEU A 256 32.51 18.90 5.78
N LEU A 257 32.69 17.91 4.91
CA LEU A 257 33.81 17.75 4.01
C LEU A 257 33.43 18.03 2.55
N ASP A 258 34.39 18.58 1.78
CA ASP A 258 34.21 18.67 0.33
C ASP A 258 34.32 17.26 -0.30
N GLY A 259 33.34 16.90 -1.13
CA GLY A 259 33.34 15.63 -1.84
C GLY A 259 34.56 15.40 -2.74
N LYS A 260 35.31 16.42 -3.09
CA LYS A 260 36.62 16.27 -3.80
C LYS A 260 37.66 15.64 -2.91
N CYS A 261 37.70 15.99 -1.62
CA CYS A 261 38.63 15.43 -0.65
C CYS A 261 38.44 13.93 -0.51
N MET A 262 37.19 13.45 -0.44
CA MET A 262 36.85 12.04 -0.39
C MET A 262 37.32 11.27 -1.63
N ARG A 263 37.14 11.84 -2.84
CA ARG A 263 37.56 11.18 -4.09
C ARG A 263 39.06 11.15 -4.29
N THR A 264 39.78 12.14 -3.75
CA THR A 264 41.24 12.21 -3.90
C THR A 264 42.00 11.56 -2.74
N GLY A 265 41.32 11.22 -1.64
CA GLY A 265 41.93 10.72 -0.40
C GLY A 265 42.83 11.73 0.31
N ARG A 266 42.82 13.02 -0.12
CA ARG A 266 43.62 14.07 0.48
C ARG A 266 42.87 14.74 1.60
N LEU A 267 42.96 14.18 2.79
CA LEU A 267 42.35 14.68 4.01
C LEU A 267 43.44 15.06 5.01
N THR A 268 43.25 16.16 5.71
CA THR A 268 44.06 16.55 6.88
C THR A 268 43.70 15.69 8.07
N ASP A 269 44.55 15.67 9.10
CA ASP A 269 44.29 14.90 10.32
C ASP A 269 43.01 15.28 11.03
N ASP A 270 42.62 16.57 10.99
CA ASP A 270 41.36 17.06 11.54
C ASP A 270 40.15 16.58 10.70
N GLU A 271 40.28 16.56 9.38
CA GLU A 271 39.26 16.02 8.48
C GLU A 271 39.09 14.51 8.66
N TRP A 272 40.18 13.78 8.87
CA TRP A 272 40.11 12.35 9.21
C TRP A 272 39.38 12.09 10.53
N LYS A 273 39.59 12.95 11.55
CA LYS A 273 38.88 12.87 12.82
C LYS A 273 37.38 13.11 12.64
N ARG A 274 37.01 14.20 11.94
CA ARG A 274 35.59 14.50 11.64
C ARG A 274 34.91 13.39 10.85
N LEU A 275 35.63 12.78 9.90
CA LEU A 275 35.13 11.65 9.14
C LEU A 275 34.86 10.43 10.06
N GLY A 276 35.78 10.14 11.01
CA GLY A 276 35.59 9.09 12.01
C GLY A 276 34.37 9.32 12.91
N ASP A 277 34.18 10.55 13.36
CA ASP A 277 33.00 10.93 14.14
C ASP A 277 31.70 10.78 13.33
N ALA A 278 31.70 11.20 12.07
CA ALA A 278 30.57 11.04 11.13
C ALA A 278 30.24 9.57 10.84
N MET A 279 31.27 8.71 10.66
CA MET A 279 31.08 7.28 10.50
C MET A 279 30.42 6.68 11.73
N SER A 280 30.88 7.04 12.92
CA SER A 280 30.29 6.56 14.18
C SER A 280 28.82 6.97 14.31
N ALA A 281 28.51 8.23 14.01
CA ALA A 281 27.15 8.77 14.08
C ALA A 281 26.19 8.07 13.08
N LEU A 282 26.65 7.78 11.86
CA LEU A 282 25.83 7.10 10.85
C LEU A 282 25.69 5.60 11.12
N ASN A 283 26.70 4.95 11.68
CA ASN A 283 26.64 3.53 12.05
C ASN A 283 25.59 3.24 13.16
N GLU A 284 25.23 4.25 13.94
CA GLU A 284 24.16 4.13 14.94
C GLU A 284 22.75 4.32 14.37
N THR A 285 22.62 4.50 13.05
CA THR A 285 21.34 4.73 12.36
C THR A 285 20.89 3.50 11.60
N GLU A 286 19.57 3.34 11.50
CA GLU A 286 18.93 2.26 10.73
C GLU A 286 18.53 2.80 9.34
N ILE A 287 19.52 3.09 8.49
CA ILE A 287 19.31 3.53 7.11
C ILE A 287 19.56 2.36 6.15
N TRP A 288 18.52 2.01 5.38
CA TRP A 288 18.52 0.93 4.42
C TRP A 288 18.48 1.47 3.00
N ILE A 289 19.47 1.16 2.18
CA ILE A 289 19.58 1.65 0.80
C ILE A 289 19.36 0.49 -0.17
N ASP A 290 18.46 0.70 -1.11
CA ASP A 290 18.18 -0.20 -2.21
C ASP A 290 18.44 0.52 -3.54
N ASN A 291 19.27 -0.06 -4.39
CA ASN A 291 19.61 0.47 -5.72
C ASN A 291 19.15 -0.48 -6.85
N THR A 292 18.14 -1.32 -6.59
CA THR A 292 17.59 -2.23 -7.60
C THR A 292 17.06 -1.42 -8.79
N PRO A 293 17.59 -1.62 -10.00
CA PRO A 293 17.11 -0.91 -11.17
C PRO A 293 15.69 -1.37 -11.52
N GLN A 294 14.89 -0.44 -12.07
CA GLN A 294 13.53 -0.71 -12.55
C GLN A 294 12.57 -1.29 -11.49
N ILE A 295 12.76 -0.92 -10.23
CA ILE A 295 11.90 -1.39 -9.14
C ILE A 295 10.46 -0.90 -9.31
N THR A 296 9.48 -1.78 -9.04
CA THR A 296 8.05 -1.43 -8.99
C THR A 296 7.61 -1.15 -7.56
N VAL A 297 6.45 -0.47 -7.39
CA VAL A 297 5.91 -0.20 -6.04
C VAL A 297 5.57 -1.50 -5.29
N GLY A 298 5.12 -2.55 -5.99
CA GLY A 298 4.91 -3.88 -5.42
C GLY A 298 6.19 -4.47 -4.82
N MET A 299 7.31 -4.41 -5.54
CA MET A 299 8.62 -4.84 -5.03
C MET A 299 9.09 -4.00 -3.84
N MET A 300 8.85 -2.68 -3.86
CA MET A 300 9.14 -1.81 -2.71
C MET A 300 8.37 -2.27 -1.47
N LYS A 301 7.06 -2.49 -1.59
CA LYS A 301 6.21 -2.98 -0.48
C LYS A 301 6.74 -4.29 0.11
N SER A 302 7.12 -5.26 -0.74
CA SER A 302 7.68 -6.53 -0.29
C SER A 302 8.97 -6.35 0.55
N LYS A 303 9.87 -5.45 0.13
CA LYS A 303 11.09 -5.14 0.88
C LYS A 303 10.79 -4.39 2.18
N LEU A 304 9.88 -3.41 2.16
CA LEU A 304 9.50 -2.62 3.33
C LEU A 304 8.84 -3.45 4.43
N ARG A 305 8.07 -4.49 4.10
CA ARG A 305 7.48 -5.43 5.08
C ARG A 305 8.50 -6.15 5.95
N LYS A 306 9.77 -6.20 5.54
CA LYS A 306 10.88 -6.80 6.32
C LYS A 306 11.39 -5.87 7.43
N LEU A 307 11.12 -4.55 7.31
CA LEU A 307 11.51 -3.54 8.28
C LEU A 307 10.42 -3.40 9.35
N LYS A 308 10.80 -3.61 10.62
CA LYS A 308 9.82 -3.68 11.71
C LYS A 308 9.44 -2.31 12.29
N ASN A 309 10.33 -1.34 12.19
CA ASN A 309 10.15 -0.01 12.79
C ASN A 309 10.32 1.09 11.75
N LEU A 310 9.64 0.94 10.59
CA LEU A 310 9.75 1.88 9.48
C LEU A 310 9.26 3.27 9.89
N GLY A 311 10.02 4.32 9.59
CA GLY A 311 9.72 5.71 9.90
C GLY A 311 9.60 6.59 8.66
N LEU A 312 10.41 6.34 7.64
CA LEU A 312 10.43 7.16 6.43
C LEU A 312 10.82 6.33 5.22
N VAL A 313 10.21 6.61 4.08
CA VAL A 313 10.63 6.08 2.77
C VAL A 313 11.07 7.23 1.88
N VAL A 314 12.21 7.09 1.22
CA VAL A 314 12.70 8.06 0.22
C VAL A 314 12.87 7.35 -1.12
N VAL A 315 12.36 7.95 -2.19
CA VAL A 315 12.47 7.42 -3.56
C VAL A 315 13.14 8.48 -4.44
N ASP A 316 14.33 8.19 -4.96
CA ASP A 316 15.12 9.06 -5.82
C ASP A 316 15.49 8.35 -7.13
N HIS A 317 14.81 8.62 -8.25
CA HIS A 317 13.72 9.55 -8.49
C HIS A 317 12.66 8.91 -9.41
N LEU A 318 11.47 9.51 -9.40
CA LEU A 318 10.25 9.03 -10.09
C LEU A 318 10.46 8.62 -11.56
N GLN A 319 11.22 9.40 -12.31
CA GLN A 319 11.38 9.22 -13.76
C GLN A 319 12.10 7.91 -14.13
N LEU A 320 12.77 7.26 -13.20
CA LEU A 320 13.45 5.97 -13.39
C LEU A 320 12.64 4.78 -12.91
N MET A 321 11.46 5.00 -12.31
CA MET A 321 10.55 3.94 -11.93
C MET A 321 9.82 3.37 -13.13
N ASN A 322 9.49 2.09 -13.06
CA ASN A 322 8.61 1.41 -14.00
C ASN A 322 7.21 1.24 -13.41
N GLY A 323 6.19 1.50 -14.24
CA GLY A 323 4.81 1.16 -13.92
C GLY A 323 4.53 -0.33 -14.17
N GLU A 324 3.52 -0.85 -13.50
CA GLU A 324 2.98 -2.20 -13.75
C GLU A 324 1.99 -2.10 -14.91
N GLY A 325 2.44 -2.32 -16.17
CA GLY A 325 1.55 -2.30 -17.33
C GLY A 325 2.20 -1.88 -18.67
N ASN A 326 1.36 -1.66 -19.68
CA ASN A 326 1.77 -1.37 -21.06
C ASN A 326 2.32 0.06 -21.19
N ARG A 327 3.50 0.21 -21.76
CA ARG A 327 4.35 1.43 -21.79
C ARG A 327 3.88 2.51 -22.81
N GLU A 328 2.64 2.49 -23.27
CA GLU A 328 2.21 3.38 -24.36
C GLU A 328 2.04 4.86 -23.95
N ASN A 329 1.83 5.16 -22.67
CA ASN A 329 1.65 6.55 -22.22
C ASN A 329 2.32 6.81 -20.87
N ARG A 330 3.47 7.52 -20.91
CA ARG A 330 4.27 7.87 -19.73
C ARG A 330 3.50 8.69 -18.69
N VAL A 331 2.54 9.51 -19.10
CA VAL A 331 1.72 10.32 -18.18
C VAL A 331 0.83 9.42 -17.32
N LEU A 332 0.20 8.42 -17.94
CA LEU A 332 -0.64 7.45 -17.22
C LEU A 332 0.21 6.57 -16.30
N GLU A 333 1.39 6.16 -16.75
CA GLU A 333 2.33 5.37 -15.96
C GLU A 333 2.77 6.13 -14.69
N VAL A 334 3.14 7.40 -14.83
CA VAL A 334 3.50 8.26 -13.69
C VAL A 334 2.33 8.43 -12.73
N ALA A 335 1.11 8.63 -13.25
CA ALA A 335 -0.10 8.71 -12.43
C ALA A 335 -0.34 7.42 -11.62
N GLN A 336 -0.17 6.27 -12.24
CA GLN A 336 -0.29 4.97 -11.56
C GLN A 336 0.77 4.81 -10.47
N ILE A 337 2.02 5.19 -10.75
CA ILE A 337 3.12 5.11 -9.78
C ILE A 337 2.84 6.01 -8.57
N THR A 338 2.47 7.29 -8.80
CA THR A 338 2.21 8.24 -7.69
C THR A 338 1.01 7.81 -6.84
N GLY A 339 -0.08 7.37 -7.46
CA GLY A 339 -1.23 6.80 -6.77
C GLY A 339 -0.84 5.57 -5.94
N SER A 340 -0.05 4.66 -6.50
CA SER A 340 0.44 3.46 -5.79
C SER A 340 1.38 3.81 -4.63
N LEU A 341 2.25 4.82 -4.77
CA LEU A 341 3.11 5.33 -3.68
C LEU A 341 2.29 5.99 -2.58
N LYS A 342 1.22 6.72 -2.91
CA LYS A 342 0.30 7.29 -1.93
C LYS A 342 -0.44 6.20 -1.15
N VAL A 343 -0.90 5.15 -1.82
CA VAL A 343 -1.51 3.98 -1.16
C VAL A 343 -0.48 3.31 -0.25
N MET A 344 0.77 3.11 -0.71
CA MET A 344 1.85 2.55 0.08
C MET A 344 2.13 3.38 1.35
N ALA A 345 2.20 4.71 1.25
CA ALA A 345 2.38 5.60 2.39
C ALA A 345 1.29 5.38 3.46
N LYS A 346 0.03 5.28 3.03
CA LYS A 346 -1.12 5.02 3.93
C LYS A 346 -1.10 3.62 4.53
N GLU A 347 -0.73 2.60 3.75
CA GLU A 347 -0.66 1.20 4.18
C GLU A 347 0.37 1.00 5.30
N PHE A 348 1.58 1.55 5.10
CA PHE A 348 2.65 1.47 6.11
C PHE A 348 2.54 2.51 7.22
N GLY A 349 1.66 3.51 7.08
CA GLY A 349 1.49 4.57 8.06
C GLY A 349 2.74 5.46 8.21
N VAL A 350 3.51 5.66 7.14
CA VAL A 350 4.76 6.44 7.14
C VAL A 350 4.76 7.47 6.01
N PRO A 351 5.47 8.60 6.16
CA PRO A 351 5.68 9.53 5.07
C PRO A 351 6.57 8.92 3.98
N VAL A 352 6.25 9.26 2.73
CA VAL A 352 7.06 8.92 1.55
C VAL A 352 7.54 10.20 0.90
N ILE A 353 8.87 10.39 0.81
CA ILE A 353 9.49 11.48 0.04
C ILE A 353 9.79 10.96 -1.36
N LEU A 354 9.15 11.53 -2.36
CA LEU A 354 9.39 11.22 -3.76
C LEU A 354 10.12 12.37 -4.44
N CYS A 355 11.32 12.12 -4.90
CA CYS A 355 12.09 13.04 -5.69
C CYS A 355 11.60 13.09 -7.15
N SER A 356 11.31 14.28 -7.67
CA SER A 356 10.88 14.48 -9.06
C SER A 356 11.73 15.54 -9.76
N GLN A 357 12.09 15.28 -11.01
CA GLN A 357 12.80 16.24 -11.83
C GLN A 357 11.79 17.17 -12.50
N LEU A 358 12.04 18.48 -12.44
CA LEU A 358 11.21 19.47 -13.13
C LEU A 358 11.53 19.52 -14.62
N SER A 359 10.50 19.66 -15.45
CA SER A 359 10.64 19.80 -16.90
C SER A 359 11.43 21.07 -17.27
N ARG A 360 12.14 21.01 -18.39
CA ARG A 360 12.76 22.20 -18.94
C ARG A 360 11.66 23.10 -19.49
N GLY A 361 11.45 24.28 -18.91
CA GLY A 361 10.48 25.26 -19.42
C GLY A 361 10.65 25.55 -20.91
N THR A 362 9.55 25.87 -21.58
CA THR A 362 9.52 26.29 -23.00
C THR A 362 10.47 27.47 -23.24
N LYS A 363 10.91 27.68 -24.52
CA LYS A 363 11.91 28.66 -24.91
C LYS A 363 11.63 30.10 -24.42
N GLU A 364 10.38 30.44 -24.14
CA GLU A 364 9.94 31.73 -23.61
C GLU A 364 10.29 31.96 -22.12
N GLN A 365 10.68 30.90 -21.40
CA GLN A 365 11.06 30.97 -19.96
C GLN A 365 12.57 31.11 -19.74
N LYS A 366 13.34 31.40 -20.78
CA LYS A 366 14.82 31.55 -20.74
C LYS A 366 15.32 32.83 -20.10
N GLU A 367 14.45 33.79 -19.79
CA GLU A 367 14.87 35.01 -19.08
C GLU A 367 14.83 34.76 -17.55
N GLY A 368 16.01 34.62 -17.02
CA GLY A 368 16.57 34.83 -15.71
C GLY A 368 15.64 34.63 -14.49
N ASN A 369 15.99 33.68 -13.61
CA ASN A 369 15.61 33.72 -12.20
C ASN A 369 14.10 33.46 -11.85
N LYS A 370 13.32 32.85 -12.73
CA LYS A 370 11.94 32.48 -12.39
C LYS A 370 11.91 31.32 -11.41
N LYS A 371 11.32 31.54 -10.22
CA LYS A 371 11.09 30.48 -9.25
C LYS A 371 10.25 29.38 -9.88
N PRO A 372 10.55 28.09 -9.58
CA PRO A 372 9.74 26.98 -10.06
C PRO A 372 8.31 27.05 -9.49
N SER A 373 7.36 26.56 -10.26
CA SER A 373 5.95 26.49 -9.89
C SER A 373 5.41 25.07 -10.06
N LEU A 374 4.23 24.78 -9.51
CA LEU A 374 3.58 23.47 -9.67
C LEU A 374 3.42 23.08 -11.14
N THR A 375 3.22 24.05 -12.03
CA THR A 375 3.11 23.79 -13.48
C THR A 375 4.40 23.24 -14.11
N ASP A 376 5.55 23.39 -13.45
CA ASP A 376 6.83 22.84 -13.94
C ASP A 376 6.96 21.33 -13.65
N LEU A 377 6.08 20.75 -12.80
CA LEU A 377 5.87 19.30 -12.61
C LEU A 377 5.09 18.67 -13.79
N ARG A 378 4.91 19.37 -14.88
CA ARG A 378 3.94 19.26 -15.96
C ARG A 378 3.95 17.98 -16.80
N GLU A 379 4.84 17.02 -16.58
CA GLU A 379 4.74 15.71 -17.23
C GLU A 379 3.65 14.81 -16.58
N SER A 380 3.05 15.27 -15.48
CA SER A 380 1.91 14.57 -14.87
C SER A 380 1.13 15.49 -13.93
N GLY A 381 -0.02 15.98 -14.36
CA GLY A 381 -1.02 16.60 -13.47
C GLY A 381 -1.43 15.66 -12.30
N ALA A 382 -1.18 14.38 -12.43
CA ALA A 382 -1.40 13.37 -11.40
C ALA A 382 -0.46 13.53 -10.19
N ILE A 383 0.81 13.92 -10.38
CA ILE A 383 1.74 14.15 -9.24
C ILE A 383 1.15 15.21 -8.30
N GLU A 384 0.59 16.29 -8.88
CA GLU A 384 -0.02 17.37 -8.12
C GLU A 384 -1.29 16.92 -7.37
N GLN A 385 -2.07 16.00 -7.96
CA GLN A 385 -3.31 15.49 -7.37
C GLN A 385 -3.07 14.49 -6.23
N ASP A 386 -2.03 13.64 -6.35
CA ASP A 386 -1.73 12.60 -5.37
C ASP A 386 -0.89 13.10 -4.19
N ALA A 387 -0.14 14.20 -4.38
CA ALA A 387 0.76 14.75 -3.36
C ALA A 387 0.00 15.48 -2.24
N ASP A 388 0.40 15.24 -0.99
CA ASP A 388 -0.08 16.03 0.15
C ASP A 388 0.77 17.30 0.33
N VAL A 389 2.05 17.22 0.00
CA VAL A 389 3.01 18.33 0.10
C VAL A 389 3.92 18.34 -1.12
N VAL A 390 4.16 19.54 -1.67
CA VAL A 390 5.12 19.74 -2.75
C VAL A 390 6.16 20.76 -2.31
N LEU A 391 7.42 20.34 -2.30
CA LEU A 391 8.59 21.18 -2.00
C LEU A 391 9.35 21.46 -3.29
N LEU A 392 9.42 22.72 -3.71
CA LEU A 392 10.12 23.13 -4.89
C LEU A 392 11.46 23.78 -4.51
N LEU A 393 12.57 23.14 -4.87
CA LEU A 393 13.89 23.65 -4.58
C LEU A 393 14.37 24.61 -5.67
N HIS A 394 14.86 25.77 -5.25
CA HIS A 394 15.40 26.80 -6.11
C HIS A 394 16.64 27.45 -5.51
N ARG A 395 17.67 27.65 -6.33
CA ARG A 395 18.87 28.40 -5.97
C ARG A 395 18.99 29.56 -6.95
N ALA A 396 18.93 30.80 -6.43
CA ALA A 396 18.96 32.02 -7.26
C ALA A 396 20.32 32.28 -7.95
N GLU A 397 21.37 31.65 -7.44
CA GLU A 397 22.76 31.83 -7.90
C GLU A 397 23.18 30.84 -9.03
N TYR A 398 22.25 30.00 -9.52
CA TYR A 398 22.54 28.94 -10.50
C TYR A 398 21.88 29.21 -11.85
#